data_bfe0ee1f5939543437c0c3e9b02b18eb
#
_entry.id   bfe0ee1f5939543437c0c3e9b02b18eb
#
_cell.length_a   1.000
_cell.length_b   1.000
_cell.length_c   1.000
_cell.angle_alpha   90.00
_cell.angle_beta   90.00
_cell.angle_gamma   90.00
#
_symmetry.space_group_name_H-M   'P 1'
#
loop_
_entity.id
_entity.type
_entity.pdbx_description
1 polymer ?
#
loop_
_entity_poly.entity_id
_entity_poly.type
_entity_poly.pdbx_seq_one_letter_code
_entity_poly.pdbx_strand_id
1 'polypeptide(L)' 'MNTSKTYRIVLRKEPEGTYTAIVPALPGCITWGETIEHTLEMAKEAIKGYIEVLEEEGEPVPDDNETLEYSLQLSA' A
#
# COMPACT_ATOMS: atom_id res chain seq x y z
N MET A 1 -15.68 11.62 -15.74
CA MET A 1 -16.21 10.76 -14.67
C MET A 1 -15.07 10.31 -13.77
N ASN A 2 -15.21 10.53 -12.49
CA ASN A 2 -14.18 10.12 -11.54
C ASN A 2 -14.36 8.67 -11.16
N THR A 3 -13.29 7.93 -11.30
CA THR A 3 -13.25 6.55 -10.82
C THR A 3 -12.35 6.55 -9.59
N SER A 4 -12.92 6.26 -8.44
CA SER A 4 -12.10 6.14 -7.25
C SER A 4 -11.73 4.68 -7.03
N LYS A 5 -10.51 4.47 -6.62
CA LYS A 5 -10.01 3.15 -6.29
C LYS A 5 -9.63 3.13 -4.82
N THR A 6 -9.89 2.01 -4.19
CA THR A 6 -9.54 1.82 -2.80
C THR A 6 -8.39 0.83 -2.73
N TYR A 7 -7.35 1.19 -1.99
CA TYR A 7 -6.21 0.30 -1.80
C TYR A 7 -6.06 -0.01 -0.32
N ARG A 8 -5.83 -1.28 -0.05
CA ARG A 8 -5.52 -1.72 1.29
C ARG A 8 -4.08 -1.40 1.60
N ILE A 9 -3.83 -0.87 2.78
CA ILE A 9 -2.48 -0.56 3.24
C ILE A 9 -2.23 -1.37 4.50
N VAL A 10 -1.14 -2.12 4.51
CA VAL A 10 -0.74 -2.90 5.68
C VAL A 10 0.38 -2.14 6.36
N LEU A 11 0.20 -1.82 7.64
CA LEU A 11 1.20 -1.13 8.44
C LEU A 11 1.88 -2.11 9.38
N ARG A 12 3.19 -1.96 9.50
CA ARG A 12 3.96 -2.73 10.46
C ARG A 12 4.77 -1.78 11.32
N LYS A 13 4.66 -1.94 12.63
CA LYS A 13 5.46 -1.15 13.56
C LYS A 13 6.85 -1.76 13.65
N GLU A 14 7.85 -0.94 13.41
CA GLU A 14 9.24 -1.40 13.48
C GLU A 14 9.77 -1.27 14.89
N PRO A 15 10.83 -2.04 15.23
CA PRO A 15 11.37 -2.03 16.60
C PRO A 15 11.80 -0.65 17.09
N GLU A 16 12.27 0.21 16.17
CA GLU A 16 12.71 1.56 16.53
C GLU A 16 11.56 2.55 16.67
N GLY A 17 10.31 2.12 16.45
CA GLY A 17 9.14 2.98 16.63
C GLY A 17 8.60 3.63 15.37
N THR A 18 9.23 3.41 14.23
CA THR A 18 8.70 3.87 12.96
C THR A 18 7.71 2.85 12.41
N TYR A 19 7.08 3.18 11.29
CA TYR A 19 6.10 2.31 10.64
C TYR A 19 6.46 2.12 9.19
N THR A 20 6.26 0.88 8.71
CA THR A 20 6.40 0.55 7.30
C THR A 20 5.01 0.30 6.73
N ALA A 21 4.74 0.87 5.56
CA ALA A 21 3.47 0.66 4.86
C ALA A 21 3.72 -0.14 3.59
N ILE A 22 2.90 -1.15 3.39
CA ILE A 22 2.95 -2.00 2.20
C ILE A 22 1.58 -1.93 1.54
N VAL A 23 1.56 -1.73 0.22
CA VAL A 23 0.33 -1.72 -0.56
C VAL A 23 0.30 -3.01 -1.38
N PRO A 24 -0.43 -4.04 -0.91
CA PRO A 24 -0.36 -5.36 -1.56
C PRO A 24 -0.75 -5.39 -3.03
N ALA A 25 -1.71 -4.57 -3.43
CA ALA A 25 -2.18 -4.54 -4.81
C ALA A 25 -1.15 -3.95 -5.78
N LEU A 26 -0.16 -3.23 -5.27
CA LEU A 26 0.87 -2.58 -6.08
C LEU A 26 2.23 -3.13 -5.69
N PRO A 27 2.72 -4.16 -6.41
CA PRO A 27 3.97 -4.81 -6.04
C PRO A 27 5.13 -3.83 -5.94
N GLY A 28 5.87 -3.90 -4.84
CA GLY A 28 6.99 -3.01 -4.60
C GLY A 28 6.62 -1.64 -4.04
N CYS A 29 5.33 -1.36 -3.87
CA CYS A 29 4.88 -0.09 -3.30
C CYS A 29 4.99 -0.16 -1.79
N ILE A 30 6.15 0.26 -1.27
CA ILE A 30 6.47 0.19 0.14
C ILE A 30 7.02 1.55 0.55
N THR A 31 6.59 2.03 1.71
CA THR A 31 7.08 3.30 2.23
C THR A 31 7.10 3.23 3.76
N TRP A 32 7.56 4.29 4.41
CA TRP A 32 7.62 4.32 5.86
C TRP A 32 7.41 5.74 6.38
N GLY A 33 7.13 5.84 7.68
CA GLY A 33 6.97 7.10 8.35
C GLY A 33 7.19 6.97 9.84
N GLU A 34 7.26 8.11 10.52
CA GLU A 34 7.53 8.14 11.95
C GLU A 34 6.29 7.93 12.81
N THR A 35 5.12 8.23 12.26
CA THR A 35 3.84 8.02 12.94
C THR A 35 2.91 7.31 11.98
N ILE A 36 1.79 6.81 12.50
CA ILE A 36 0.78 6.18 11.63
C ILE A 36 0.27 7.18 10.61
N GLU A 37 -0.07 8.41 11.07
CA GLU A 37 -0.59 9.42 10.15
C GLU A 37 0.44 9.79 9.09
N HIS A 38 1.70 9.97 9.49
CA HIS A 38 2.77 10.29 8.54
C HIS A 38 2.95 9.17 7.53
N THR A 39 2.92 7.92 8.01
CA THR A 39 3.10 6.77 7.14
C THR A 39 1.97 6.67 6.11
N LEU A 40 0.73 6.97 6.51
CA LEU A 40 -0.40 6.94 5.60
C LEU A 40 -0.30 8.05 4.54
N GLU A 41 0.21 9.23 4.93
CA GLU A 41 0.47 10.29 3.96
C GLU A 41 1.52 9.88 2.95
N MET A 42 2.59 9.25 3.42
CA MET A 42 3.65 8.77 2.54
C MET A 42 3.13 7.66 1.63
N ALA A 43 2.26 6.79 2.14
CA ALA A 43 1.66 5.74 1.33
C ALA A 43 0.78 6.32 0.23
N LYS A 44 0.02 7.36 0.54
CA LYS A 44 -0.82 8.02 -0.44
C LYS A 44 0.02 8.59 -1.58
N GLU A 45 1.12 9.24 -1.26
CA GLU A 45 2.01 9.79 -2.28
C GLU A 45 2.66 8.67 -3.10
N ALA A 46 3.07 7.59 -2.44
CA ALA A 46 3.68 6.46 -3.12
C ALA A 46 2.70 5.80 -4.10
N ILE A 47 1.44 5.65 -3.70
CA ILE A 47 0.41 5.09 -4.56
C ILE A 47 0.19 5.97 -5.78
N LYS A 48 0.08 7.28 -5.57
CA LYS A 48 -0.10 8.23 -6.68
C LYS A 48 1.04 8.14 -7.69
N GLY A 49 2.28 8.14 -7.20
CA GLY A 49 3.43 8.03 -8.09
C GLY A 49 3.48 6.72 -8.84
N TYR A 50 3.14 5.63 -8.15
CA TYR A 50 3.11 4.31 -8.75
C TYR A 50 2.11 4.25 -9.91
N ILE A 51 0.91 4.78 -9.67
CA ILE A 51 -0.15 4.80 -10.69
C ILE A 51 0.25 5.67 -11.88
N GLU A 52 0.87 6.82 -11.62
CA GLU A 52 1.32 7.70 -12.69
C GLU A 52 2.31 7.00 -13.62
N VAL A 53 3.25 6.25 -13.06
CA VAL A 53 4.22 5.51 -13.86
C VAL A 53 3.52 4.44 -14.70
N LEU A 54 2.57 3.72 -14.12
CA LEU A 54 1.83 2.70 -14.86
C LEU A 54 1.08 3.33 -16.04
N GLU A 55 0.43 4.46 -15.79
CA GLU A 55 -0.33 5.14 -16.85
C GLU A 55 0.57 5.65 -17.96
N GLU A 56 1.74 6.18 -17.60
CA GLU A 56 2.71 6.63 -18.58
C GLU A 56 3.21 5.49 -19.46
N GLU A 57 3.32 4.30 -18.88
CA GLU A 57 3.81 3.13 -19.60
C GLU A 57 2.69 2.37 -20.31
N GLY A 58 1.46 2.85 -20.19
CA GLY A 58 0.32 2.16 -20.79
C GLY A 58 -0.03 0.86 -20.13
N GLU A 59 0.40 0.66 -18.90
CA GLU A 59 0.14 -0.56 -18.15
C GLU A 59 -1.20 -0.47 -17.41
N PRO A 60 -1.90 -1.60 -17.24
CA PRO A 60 -3.13 -1.59 -16.45
C PRO A 60 -2.86 -1.18 -15.01
N VAL A 61 -3.77 -0.42 -14.43
CA VAL A 61 -3.68 -0.01 -13.04
C VAL A 61 -4.44 -1.02 -12.18
N PRO A 62 -3.73 -1.81 -11.35
CA PRO A 62 -4.40 -2.78 -10.48
C PRO A 62 -5.31 -2.09 -9.47
N ASP A 63 -6.28 -2.84 -8.97
CA ASP A 63 -7.07 -2.40 -7.84
C ASP A 63 -7.00 -3.49 -6.77
N ASP A 64 -7.75 -3.30 -5.68
CA ASP A 64 -7.69 -4.18 -4.54
C ASP A 64 -8.69 -5.35 -4.61
N ASN A 65 -9.41 -5.48 -5.72
CA ASN A 65 -10.47 -6.46 -5.84
C ASN A 65 -9.98 -7.91 -5.70
N GLU A 66 -8.76 -8.16 -6.16
CA GLU A 66 -8.20 -9.50 -6.10
C GLU A 66 -7.22 -9.69 -4.96
N THR A 67 -7.13 -8.72 -4.06
CA THR A 67 -6.28 -8.84 -2.88
C THR A 67 -7.09 -9.52 -1.78
N LEU A 68 -6.68 -10.71 -1.41
CA LEU A 68 -7.32 -11.50 -0.37
C LEU A 68 -6.43 -11.54 0.86
N GLU A 69 -7.04 -11.48 2.01
CA GLU A 69 -6.30 -11.46 3.26
C GLU A 69 -6.83 -12.55 4.17
N TYR A 70 -5.94 -13.39 4.66
CA TYR A 70 -6.30 -14.49 5.54
C TYR A 70 -5.46 -14.42 6.80
N SER A 71 -6.07 -14.78 7.91
CA SER A 71 -5.35 -14.94 9.17
C SER A 71 -5.25 -16.41 9.48
N LEU A 72 -4.07 -16.86 9.84
CA LEU A 72 -3.83 -18.24 10.21
C LEU A 72 -3.23 -18.28 11.60
N GLN A 73 -3.88 -19.03 12.48
CA GLN A 73 -3.39 -19.19 13.84
C GLN A 73 -2.68 -20.54 13.96
N LEU A 74 -1.44 -20.50 14.41
CA LEU A 74 -0.65 -21.70 14.61
C LEU A 74 -0.51 -21.98 16.10
N SER A 75 -0.70 -23.26 16.45
CA SER A 75 -0.47 -23.71 17.81
C SER A 75 0.90 -24.40 17.85
N ALA A 76 1.73 -24.02 18.80
CA ALA A 76 3.04 -24.64 18.97
C ALA A 76 2.98 -25.71 20.06
#